data_3ebd2a13418faa6c4e5692b15789bd9e
#
_entry.id   3ebd2a13418faa6c4e5692b15789bd9e
#
_cell.length_a   1.000
_cell.length_b   1.000
_cell.length_c   1.000
_cell.angle_alpha   90.00
_cell.angle_beta   90.00
_cell.angle_gamma   90.00
#
_symmetry.space_group_name_H-M   'P 1'
#
loop_
_entity.id
_entity.type
_entity.pdbx_description
1 polymer ?
#
loop_
_entity_poly.entity_id
_entity_poly.type
_entity_poly.pdbx_seq_one_letter_code
_entity_poly.pdbx_strand_id
1 'polypeptide(L)'
;VGDASGGKSSDVIYVEDNLPEPTVDKAARVAIDNLILAAAKEGVNSAVICNTLIYGHSLGVKRDSVQLPRLLKQARKSGVVRHVGTGQNIWSNVHIEDVVALYLLALTKNVPGTFYFVESSEAAFVDMTTAIAQALNLGEPQDWPLAEAEAEWGYEMANYGLGSNSRVRGKHARELLGWAPTRTSVVEWIRNEMV
;
A
#
# COMPACT_ATOMS: atom_id res chain seq x y z
N VAL A 1 1.57 8.95 -0.46
CA VAL A 1 2.61 9.25 0.54
C VAL A 1 3.58 8.08 0.62
N GLY A 2 4.85 8.34 0.69
CA GLY A 2 5.90 7.33 0.79
C GLY A 2 7.25 7.97 0.48
N ASP A 3 8.23 7.64 1.32
CA ASP A 3 9.60 8.14 1.18
C ASP A 3 10.44 7.10 0.46
N ALA A 4 11.11 7.45 -0.63
CA ALA A 4 12.06 6.58 -1.31
C ALA A 4 13.25 6.31 -0.37
N SER A 5 13.13 5.29 0.45
CA SER A 5 14.08 4.99 1.54
C SER A 5 15.12 3.92 1.18
N GLY A 6 15.02 3.33 -0.02
CA GLY A 6 15.93 2.26 -0.46
C GLY A 6 15.89 1.02 0.44
N GLY A 7 14.71 0.69 0.97
CA GLY A 7 14.51 -0.46 1.85
C GLY A 7 14.78 -0.20 3.33
N LYS A 8 15.00 1.05 3.73
CA LYS A 8 15.19 1.42 5.15
C LYS A 8 13.87 1.81 5.81
N SER A 9 13.75 1.57 7.11
CA SER A 9 12.61 2.01 7.91
C SER A 9 12.62 3.52 8.17
N SER A 10 11.44 4.07 8.45
CA SER A 10 11.25 5.43 8.95
C SER A 10 10.14 5.43 10.01
N ASP A 11 10.28 6.27 11.01
CA ASP A 11 9.28 6.44 12.08
C ASP A 11 8.15 7.40 11.70
N VAL A 12 8.23 8.03 10.51
CA VAL A 12 7.22 8.98 10.04
C VAL A 12 5.91 8.24 9.73
N ILE A 13 4.84 8.71 10.36
CA ILE A 13 3.47 8.23 10.14
C ILE A 13 2.61 9.41 9.72
N TYR A 14 1.96 9.31 8.57
CA TYR A 14 1.08 10.35 8.06
C TYR A 14 -0.36 10.13 8.50
N VAL A 15 -1.07 11.22 8.75
CA VAL A 15 -2.51 11.25 9.06
C VAL A 15 -3.21 12.23 8.13
N GLU A 16 -4.53 12.11 7.96
CA GLU A 16 -5.30 12.93 7.03
C GLU A 16 -5.24 14.43 7.37
N ASP A 17 -5.14 14.77 8.67
CA ASP A 17 -5.08 16.15 9.14
C ASP A 17 -3.69 16.79 8.96
N ASN A 18 -2.67 16.03 8.61
CA ASN A 18 -1.30 16.50 8.45
C ASN A 18 -0.59 15.77 7.30
N LEU A 19 -1.02 16.06 6.08
CA LEU A 19 -0.38 15.53 4.88
C LEU A 19 0.94 16.27 4.61
N PRO A 20 1.98 15.58 4.16
CA PRO A 20 3.25 16.22 3.80
C PRO A 20 3.11 17.07 2.56
N GLU A 21 3.99 18.07 2.42
CA GLU A 21 4.17 18.74 1.14
C GLU A 21 4.59 17.72 0.07
N PRO A 22 4.01 17.79 -1.12
CA PRO A 22 4.35 16.86 -2.19
C PRO A 22 5.78 17.10 -2.70
N THR A 23 6.46 16.04 -3.03
CA THR A 23 7.67 16.12 -3.84
C THR A 23 7.35 16.64 -5.25
N VAL A 24 8.34 17.17 -5.96
CA VAL A 24 8.15 17.80 -7.29
C VAL A 24 7.46 16.83 -8.27
N ASP A 25 7.87 15.57 -8.28
CA ASP A 25 7.31 14.52 -9.15
C ASP A 25 5.89 14.08 -8.75
N LYS A 26 5.44 14.34 -7.53
CA LYS A 26 4.09 14.00 -7.04
C LYS A 26 3.16 15.23 -6.97
N ALA A 27 3.67 16.44 -7.19
CA ALA A 27 2.89 17.68 -7.08
C ALA A 27 1.66 17.69 -8.00
N ALA A 28 1.78 17.22 -9.24
CA ALA A 28 0.67 17.15 -10.19
C ALA A 28 -0.46 16.23 -9.70
N ARG A 29 -0.11 15.10 -9.08
CA ARG A 29 -1.11 14.17 -8.50
C ARG A 29 -1.83 14.81 -7.31
N VAL A 30 -1.10 15.45 -6.41
CA VAL A 30 -1.68 16.13 -5.24
C VAL A 30 -2.56 17.30 -5.67
N ALA A 31 -2.20 18.03 -6.74
CA ALA A 31 -3.05 19.07 -7.30
C ALA A 31 -4.42 18.54 -7.78
N ILE A 32 -4.45 17.33 -8.38
CA ILE A 32 -5.71 16.67 -8.76
C ILE A 32 -6.53 16.31 -7.52
N ASP A 33 -5.90 15.72 -6.51
CA ASP A 33 -6.58 15.36 -5.26
C ASP A 33 -7.18 16.61 -4.60
N ASN A 34 -6.44 17.73 -4.54
CA ASN A 34 -6.93 19.01 -4.02
C ASN A 34 -8.10 19.58 -4.84
N LEU A 35 -8.08 19.46 -6.17
CA LEU A 35 -9.17 19.86 -7.02
C LEU A 35 -10.46 19.08 -6.73
N ILE A 36 -10.33 17.75 -6.56
CA ILE A 36 -11.44 16.86 -6.21
C ILE A 36 -12.04 17.26 -4.85
N LEU A 37 -11.18 17.48 -3.84
CA LEU A 37 -11.64 17.89 -2.51
C LEU A 37 -12.32 19.25 -2.53
N ALA A 38 -11.78 20.20 -3.29
CA ALA A 38 -12.35 21.55 -3.43
C ALA A 38 -13.71 21.57 -4.11
N ALA A 39 -14.02 20.60 -4.99
CA ALA A 39 -15.30 20.50 -5.68
C ALA A 39 -16.51 20.36 -4.71
N ALA A 40 -16.27 19.97 -3.47
CA ALA A 40 -17.30 19.98 -2.43
C ALA A 40 -17.88 21.35 -2.17
N LYS A 41 -17.09 22.43 -2.34
CA LYS A 41 -17.54 23.81 -2.20
C LYS A 41 -18.53 24.24 -3.29
N GLU A 42 -18.51 23.51 -4.42
CA GLU A 42 -19.42 23.68 -5.55
C GLU A 42 -20.63 22.73 -5.48
N GLY A 43 -20.84 22.07 -4.33
CA GLY A 43 -21.95 21.14 -4.11
C GLY A 43 -21.74 19.72 -4.62
N VAL A 44 -20.53 19.37 -5.03
CA VAL A 44 -20.21 18.01 -5.48
C VAL A 44 -19.95 17.11 -4.27
N ASN A 45 -20.59 15.94 -4.20
CA ASN A 45 -20.28 14.95 -3.17
C ASN A 45 -18.99 14.19 -3.51
N SER A 46 -17.87 14.87 -3.38
CA SER A 46 -16.53 14.36 -3.75
C SER A 46 -15.76 13.79 -2.56
N ALA A 47 -14.87 12.85 -2.83
CA ALA A 47 -13.91 12.31 -1.86
C ALA A 47 -12.64 11.84 -2.57
N VAL A 48 -11.53 11.82 -1.84
CA VAL A 48 -10.30 11.16 -2.24
C VAL A 48 -10.08 9.95 -1.34
N ILE A 49 -10.01 8.76 -1.94
CA ILE A 49 -9.71 7.51 -1.22
C ILE A 49 -8.29 7.10 -1.57
N CYS A 50 -7.39 7.27 -0.61
CA CYS A 50 -5.97 6.98 -0.75
C CYS A 50 -5.66 5.58 -0.21
N ASN A 51 -5.67 4.60 -1.11
CA ASN A 51 -5.37 3.22 -0.77
C ASN A 51 -3.88 3.03 -0.43
N THR A 52 -3.61 2.16 0.54
CA THR A 52 -2.26 1.67 0.88
C THR A 52 -1.91 0.42 0.06
N LEU A 53 -0.98 -0.42 0.51
CA LEU A 53 -0.71 -1.71 -0.13
C LEU A 53 -1.95 -2.59 -0.03
N ILE A 54 -2.62 -2.82 -1.16
CA ILE A 54 -3.79 -3.71 -1.20
C ILE A 54 -3.30 -5.15 -1.38
N TYR A 55 -3.81 -6.06 -0.54
CA TYR A 55 -3.59 -7.50 -0.66
C TYR A 55 -4.92 -8.27 -0.70
N GLY A 56 -4.86 -9.55 -0.97
CA GLY A 56 -6.05 -10.38 -1.17
C GLY A 56 -6.31 -10.68 -2.64
N HIS A 57 -7.17 -11.66 -2.89
CA HIS A 57 -7.62 -12.01 -4.22
C HIS A 57 -8.93 -11.31 -4.56
N SER A 58 -8.94 -10.56 -5.65
CA SER A 58 -10.14 -9.92 -6.18
C SER A 58 -11.04 -10.94 -6.88
N LEU A 59 -12.34 -10.71 -6.81
CA LEU A 59 -13.35 -11.42 -7.61
C LEU A 59 -13.55 -10.81 -9.01
N GLY A 60 -12.84 -9.71 -9.32
CA GLY A 60 -12.92 -9.02 -10.60
C GLY A 60 -12.09 -9.66 -11.71
N VAL A 61 -12.00 -8.94 -12.84
CA VAL A 61 -11.27 -9.40 -14.04
C VAL A 61 -9.77 -9.62 -13.77
N LYS A 62 -9.16 -8.78 -12.93
CA LYS A 62 -7.78 -8.97 -12.46
C LYS A 62 -7.81 -9.45 -11.02
N ARG A 63 -7.39 -10.69 -10.82
CA ARG A 63 -7.37 -11.32 -9.51
C ARG A 63 -6.32 -10.74 -8.58
N ASP A 64 -5.16 -10.41 -9.12
CA ASP A 64 -3.98 -10.08 -8.34
C ASP A 64 -3.81 -8.57 -8.16
N SER A 65 -3.32 -8.18 -6.98
CA SER A 65 -2.85 -6.83 -6.68
C SER A 65 -1.51 -6.51 -7.39
N VAL A 66 -0.83 -5.44 -6.97
CA VAL A 66 0.33 -4.93 -7.72
C VAL A 66 1.66 -5.35 -7.12
N GLN A 67 1.87 -5.19 -5.81
CA GLN A 67 3.19 -5.30 -5.18
C GLN A 67 3.56 -6.74 -4.83
N LEU A 68 2.76 -7.42 -4.02
CA LEU A 68 3.03 -8.79 -3.57
C LEU A 68 3.15 -9.80 -4.72
N PRO A 69 2.30 -9.77 -5.76
CA PRO A 69 2.46 -10.67 -6.90
C PRO A 69 3.76 -10.48 -7.67
N ARG A 70 4.36 -9.27 -7.66
CA ARG A 70 5.69 -9.04 -8.27
C ARG A 70 6.80 -9.72 -7.50
N LEU A 71 6.76 -9.63 -6.17
CA LEU A 71 7.71 -10.35 -5.30
C LEU A 71 7.59 -11.86 -5.49
N LEU A 72 6.37 -12.39 -5.50
CA LEU A 72 6.10 -13.81 -5.74
C LEU A 72 6.59 -14.27 -7.12
N LYS A 73 6.30 -13.50 -8.16
CA LYS A 73 6.74 -13.81 -9.54
C LYS A 73 8.26 -13.82 -9.66
N GLN A 74 8.93 -12.84 -9.05
CA GLN A 74 10.39 -12.76 -9.04
C GLN A 74 10.98 -13.96 -8.31
N ALA A 75 10.43 -14.32 -7.13
CA ALA A 75 10.87 -15.46 -6.35
C ALA A 75 10.74 -16.79 -7.11
N ARG A 76 9.60 -17.02 -7.78
CA ARG A 76 9.39 -18.20 -8.63
C ARG A 76 10.34 -18.28 -9.82
N LYS A 77 10.67 -17.11 -10.42
CA LYS A 77 11.59 -17.01 -11.57
C LYS A 77 13.04 -17.34 -11.18
N SER A 78 13.50 -16.88 -10.02
CA SER A 78 14.90 -16.96 -9.62
C SER A 78 15.20 -18.05 -8.60
N GLY A 79 14.19 -18.64 -7.94
CA GLY A 79 14.36 -19.53 -6.81
C GLY A 79 14.80 -18.84 -5.52
N VAL A 80 14.81 -17.51 -5.48
CA VAL A 80 15.24 -16.70 -4.33
C VAL A 80 14.26 -15.57 -4.11
N VAL A 81 13.78 -15.41 -2.88
CA VAL A 81 12.94 -14.28 -2.49
C VAL A 81 13.82 -13.07 -2.20
N ARG A 82 13.44 -11.90 -2.69
CA ARG A 82 14.23 -10.67 -2.52
C ARG A 82 13.35 -9.50 -2.09
N HIS A 83 13.97 -8.57 -1.35
CA HIS A 83 13.42 -7.26 -1.01
C HIS A 83 14.46 -6.18 -1.31
N VAL A 84 14.00 -4.95 -1.56
CA VAL A 84 14.89 -3.82 -1.84
C VAL A 84 15.68 -3.47 -0.57
N GLY A 85 17.00 -3.32 -0.71
CA GLY A 85 17.89 -3.07 0.41
C GLY A 85 17.68 -4.07 1.53
N THR A 86 17.60 -3.61 2.77
CA THR A 86 17.41 -4.47 3.96
C THR A 86 15.96 -4.93 4.18
N GLY A 87 15.00 -4.46 3.39
CA GLY A 87 13.58 -4.77 3.57
C GLY A 87 12.94 -4.24 4.85
N GLN A 88 13.63 -3.36 5.58
CA GLN A 88 13.13 -2.78 6.84
C GLN A 88 12.08 -1.68 6.63
N ASN A 89 11.88 -1.23 5.41
CA ASN A 89 10.85 -0.28 5.05
C ASN A 89 9.46 -0.86 5.31
N ILE A 90 8.59 -0.04 5.93
CA ILE A 90 7.26 -0.44 6.40
C ILE A 90 6.20 0.18 5.50
N TRP A 91 5.21 -0.62 5.13
CA TRP A 91 4.01 -0.15 4.46
C TRP A 91 2.75 -0.47 5.25
N SER A 92 1.90 0.55 5.38
CA SER A 92 0.51 0.32 5.75
C SER A 92 -0.17 -0.48 4.64
N ASN A 93 -1.05 -1.39 5.02
CA ASN A 93 -1.69 -2.32 4.10
C ASN A 93 -3.16 -2.55 4.45
N VAL A 94 -3.91 -3.09 3.50
CA VAL A 94 -5.34 -3.34 3.65
C VAL A 94 -5.78 -4.51 2.74
N HIS A 95 -6.68 -5.34 3.24
CA HIS A 95 -7.25 -6.41 2.43
C HIS A 95 -8.29 -5.87 1.43
N ILE A 96 -8.37 -6.48 0.24
CA ILE A 96 -9.28 -6.01 -0.82
C ILE A 96 -10.75 -5.99 -0.39
N GLU A 97 -11.22 -6.93 0.43
CA GLU A 97 -12.59 -6.94 0.93
C GLU A 97 -12.89 -5.73 1.82
N ASP A 98 -11.94 -5.34 2.68
CA ASP A 98 -12.06 -4.16 3.53
C ASP A 98 -12.02 -2.86 2.69
N VAL A 99 -11.23 -2.83 1.60
CA VAL A 99 -11.25 -1.72 0.63
C VAL A 99 -12.65 -1.59 0.01
N VAL A 100 -13.21 -2.69 -0.48
CA VAL A 100 -14.56 -2.69 -1.09
C VAL A 100 -15.61 -2.21 -0.08
N ALA A 101 -15.54 -2.69 1.16
CA ALA A 101 -16.46 -2.24 2.22
C ALA A 101 -16.37 -0.73 2.45
N LEU A 102 -15.16 -0.15 2.44
CA LEU A 102 -14.99 1.30 2.57
C LEU A 102 -15.59 2.05 1.38
N TYR A 103 -15.35 1.59 0.14
CA TYR A 103 -15.92 2.25 -1.04
C TYR A 103 -17.47 2.24 -1.00
N LEU A 104 -18.09 1.15 -0.56
CA LEU A 104 -19.55 1.08 -0.41
C LEU A 104 -20.06 2.04 0.67
N LEU A 105 -19.35 2.17 1.78
CA LEU A 105 -19.68 3.17 2.81
C LEU A 105 -19.52 4.60 2.28
N ALA A 106 -18.44 4.88 1.55
CA ALA A 106 -18.22 6.20 0.96
C ALA A 106 -19.31 6.58 -0.04
N LEU A 107 -19.80 5.64 -0.87
CA LEU A 107 -20.91 5.90 -1.79
C LEU A 107 -22.20 6.35 -1.09
N THR A 108 -22.44 5.91 0.14
CA THR A 108 -23.69 6.13 0.86
C THR A 108 -23.60 7.14 2.00
N LYS A 109 -22.43 7.32 2.58
CA LYS A 109 -22.22 8.10 3.82
C LYS A 109 -21.12 9.16 3.72
N ASN A 110 -20.56 9.39 2.52
CA ASN A 110 -19.46 10.34 2.38
C ASN A 110 -19.77 11.71 2.97
N VAL A 111 -18.79 12.29 3.62
CA VAL A 111 -18.75 13.72 3.95
C VAL A 111 -18.03 14.42 2.80
N PRO A 112 -18.70 15.31 2.04
CA PRO A 112 -18.12 15.93 0.86
C PRO A 112 -16.79 16.62 1.15
N GLY A 113 -15.83 16.46 0.23
CA GLY A 113 -14.50 17.07 0.35
C GLY A 113 -13.57 16.36 1.34
N THR A 114 -13.85 15.13 1.69
CA THR A 114 -13.02 14.38 2.64
C THR A 114 -11.96 13.53 1.96
N PHE A 115 -10.76 13.53 2.55
CA PHE A 115 -9.67 12.64 2.21
C PHE A 115 -9.66 11.46 3.19
N TYR A 116 -9.57 10.24 2.68
CA TYR A 116 -9.55 9.01 3.46
C TYR A 116 -8.27 8.22 3.19
N PHE A 117 -7.45 7.97 4.22
CA PHE A 117 -6.48 6.88 4.16
C PHE A 117 -7.18 5.54 4.41
N VAL A 118 -6.77 4.51 3.64
CA VAL A 118 -7.34 3.17 3.73
C VAL A 118 -6.25 2.20 4.18
N GLU A 119 -6.22 1.92 5.46
CA GLU A 119 -5.27 0.98 6.07
C GLU A 119 -5.92 0.17 7.19
N SER A 120 -5.54 -1.09 7.34
CA SER A 120 -5.97 -1.97 8.43
C SER A 120 -4.81 -2.43 9.31
N SER A 121 -3.61 -2.44 8.77
CA SER A 121 -2.38 -2.82 9.46
C SER A 121 -1.13 -2.27 8.76
N GLU A 122 0.04 -2.66 9.24
CA GLU A 122 1.32 -2.37 8.59
C GLU A 122 2.26 -3.57 8.72
N ALA A 123 3.21 -3.71 7.80
CA ALA A 123 4.25 -4.73 7.86
C ALA A 123 5.53 -4.24 7.17
N ALA A 124 6.68 -4.71 7.63
CA ALA A 124 7.94 -4.52 6.93
C ALA A 124 8.04 -5.46 5.72
N PHE A 125 8.75 -5.04 4.68
CA PHE A 125 8.92 -5.90 3.50
C PHE A 125 9.71 -7.17 3.84
N VAL A 126 10.65 -7.13 4.77
CA VAL A 126 11.36 -8.33 5.24
C VAL A 126 10.39 -9.36 5.83
N ASP A 127 9.37 -8.95 6.59
CA ASP A 127 8.38 -9.88 7.15
C ASP A 127 7.51 -10.50 6.05
N MET A 128 7.07 -9.69 5.07
CA MET A 128 6.29 -10.15 3.93
C MET A 128 7.10 -11.12 3.05
N THR A 129 8.37 -10.82 2.77
CA THR A 129 9.23 -11.67 1.96
C THR A 129 9.63 -12.95 2.69
N THR A 130 9.81 -12.90 4.00
CA THR A 130 10.00 -14.12 4.84
C THR A 130 8.76 -15.02 4.76
N ALA A 131 7.57 -14.45 4.83
CA ALA A 131 6.34 -15.23 4.67
C ALA A 131 6.23 -15.86 3.26
N ILE A 132 6.60 -15.13 2.19
CA ILE A 132 6.66 -15.67 0.82
C ILE A 132 7.68 -16.83 0.74
N ALA A 133 8.86 -16.68 1.34
CA ALA A 133 9.90 -17.71 1.34
C ALA A 133 9.40 -18.99 2.04
N GLN A 134 8.74 -18.85 3.18
CA GLN A 134 8.12 -19.97 3.90
C GLN A 134 7.04 -20.65 3.05
N ALA A 135 6.14 -19.90 2.46
CA ALA A 135 5.05 -20.44 1.63
C ALA A 135 5.56 -21.17 0.36
N LEU A 136 6.70 -20.75 -0.18
CA LEU A 136 7.34 -21.37 -1.34
C LEU A 136 8.36 -22.47 -0.99
N ASN A 137 8.62 -22.73 0.30
CA ASN A 137 9.71 -23.61 0.77
C ASN A 137 11.08 -23.22 0.20
N LEU A 138 11.36 -21.92 0.12
CA LEU A 138 12.64 -21.36 -0.28
C LEU A 138 13.48 -20.97 0.95
N GLY A 139 14.77 -20.71 0.72
CA GLY A 139 15.69 -20.20 1.76
C GLY A 139 15.31 -18.77 2.20
N GLU A 140 16.05 -18.25 3.18
CA GLU A 140 15.86 -16.90 3.71
C GLU A 140 15.87 -15.85 2.60
N PRO A 141 15.03 -14.80 2.69
CA PRO A 141 15.06 -13.69 1.74
C PRO A 141 16.42 -13.01 1.68
N GLN A 142 16.75 -12.46 0.54
CA GLN A 142 18.02 -11.76 0.32
C GLN A 142 17.79 -10.27 0.06
N ASP A 143 18.71 -9.47 0.57
CA ASP A 143 18.83 -8.06 0.23
C ASP A 143 19.08 -7.91 -1.27
N TRP A 144 18.43 -6.95 -1.89
CA TRP A 144 18.62 -6.64 -3.28
C TRP A 144 19.04 -5.17 -3.46
N PRO A 145 20.22 -4.91 -4.07
CA PRO A 145 20.63 -3.55 -4.39
C PRO A 145 19.56 -2.84 -5.23
N LEU A 146 19.31 -1.57 -4.93
CA LEU A 146 18.24 -0.80 -5.59
C LEU A 146 18.39 -0.79 -7.11
N ALA A 147 19.63 -0.67 -7.63
CA ALA A 147 19.87 -0.66 -9.07
C ALA A 147 19.47 -1.99 -9.76
N GLU A 148 19.64 -3.12 -9.08
CA GLU A 148 19.20 -4.43 -9.59
C GLU A 148 17.68 -4.58 -9.52
N ALA A 149 17.07 -4.07 -8.44
CA ALA A 149 15.62 -4.04 -8.30
C ALA A 149 14.96 -3.14 -9.36
N GLU A 150 15.59 -2.00 -9.71
CA GLU A 150 15.15 -1.14 -10.80
C GLU A 150 15.21 -1.84 -12.18
N ALA A 151 16.25 -2.64 -12.41
CA ALA A 151 16.37 -3.41 -13.65
C ALA A 151 15.26 -4.47 -13.80
N GLU A 152 14.81 -5.09 -12.71
CA GLU A 152 13.72 -6.10 -12.75
C GLU A 152 12.33 -5.45 -12.75
N TRP A 153 12.08 -4.40 -11.95
CA TRP A 153 10.74 -3.87 -11.70
C TRP A 153 10.47 -2.48 -12.28
N GLY A 154 11.52 -1.79 -12.76
CA GLY A 154 11.47 -0.40 -13.18
C GLY A 154 11.58 0.59 -12.02
N TYR A 155 12.01 1.82 -12.34
CA TYR A 155 12.31 2.88 -11.37
C TYR A 155 11.17 3.13 -10.35
N GLU A 156 9.96 3.39 -10.84
CA GLU A 156 8.80 3.71 -9.99
C GLU A 156 8.47 2.58 -9.00
N MET A 157 8.49 1.34 -9.47
CA MET A 157 8.14 0.20 -8.62
C MET A 157 9.24 -0.10 -7.61
N ALA A 158 10.51 -0.05 -8.01
CA ALA A 158 11.63 -0.32 -7.11
C ALA A 158 11.77 0.77 -6.04
N ASN A 159 11.67 2.05 -6.42
CA ASN A 159 11.87 3.17 -5.48
C ASN A 159 10.63 3.46 -4.62
N TYR A 160 9.44 3.53 -5.24
CA TYR A 160 8.23 3.96 -4.55
C TYR A 160 7.26 2.83 -4.22
N GLY A 161 7.27 1.74 -4.96
CA GLY A 161 6.37 0.61 -4.72
C GLY A 161 6.90 -0.40 -3.70
N LEU A 162 8.19 -0.72 -3.76
CA LEU A 162 8.80 -1.79 -2.97
C LEU A 162 9.94 -1.32 -2.06
N GLY A 163 10.63 -0.22 -2.41
CA GLY A 163 11.76 0.30 -1.65
C GLY A 163 11.45 1.54 -0.78
N SER A 164 10.23 2.06 -0.82
CA SER A 164 9.83 3.20 0.01
C SER A 164 9.27 2.77 1.36
N ASN A 165 9.29 3.70 2.32
CA ASN A 165 8.54 3.59 3.56
C ASN A 165 7.24 4.39 3.42
N SER A 166 6.09 3.80 3.74
CA SER A 166 4.78 4.43 3.59
C SER A 166 3.83 4.03 4.71
N ARG A 167 3.90 4.75 5.81
CA ARG A 167 3.08 4.49 6.99
C ARG A 167 2.03 5.57 7.14
N VAL A 168 0.78 5.16 7.23
CA VAL A 168 -0.37 6.06 7.42
C VAL A 168 -1.28 5.55 8.54
N ARG A 169 -2.12 6.45 9.08
CA ARG A 169 -3.23 6.09 9.96
C ARG A 169 -4.51 6.73 9.44
N GLY A 170 -5.46 5.88 9.05
CA GLY A 170 -6.77 6.26 8.55
C GLY A 170 -7.75 6.53 9.68
N LYS A 171 -7.93 7.78 10.05
CA LYS A 171 -8.86 8.22 11.09
C LYS A 171 -10.25 8.48 10.51
N HIS A 172 -10.32 9.24 9.41
CA HIS A 172 -11.58 9.70 8.83
C HIS A 172 -12.50 8.56 8.40
N ALA A 173 -11.98 7.50 7.81
CA ALA A 173 -12.79 6.35 7.41
C ALA A 173 -13.49 5.70 8.61
N ARG A 174 -12.80 5.58 9.72
CA ARG A 174 -13.34 4.99 10.95
C ARG A 174 -14.36 5.90 11.62
N GLU A 175 -14.03 7.17 11.79
CA GLU A 175 -14.85 8.13 12.53
C GLU A 175 -16.07 8.60 11.73
N LEU A 176 -15.92 8.90 10.45
CA LEU A 176 -16.97 9.51 9.65
C LEU A 176 -17.88 8.48 8.95
N LEU A 177 -17.30 7.35 8.54
CA LEU A 177 -18.04 6.31 7.80
C LEU A 177 -18.43 5.11 8.68
N GLY A 178 -17.82 4.96 9.86
CA GLY A 178 -17.95 3.77 10.70
C GLY A 178 -17.26 2.55 10.09
N TRP A 179 -16.22 2.78 9.26
CA TRP A 179 -15.48 1.68 8.64
C TRP A 179 -14.66 0.90 9.68
N ALA A 180 -14.82 -0.40 9.70
CA ALA A 180 -14.15 -1.31 10.62
C ALA A 180 -13.55 -2.48 9.84
N PRO A 181 -12.26 -2.42 9.44
CA PRO A 181 -11.61 -3.50 8.70
C PRO A 181 -11.50 -4.76 9.56
N THR A 182 -11.63 -5.91 8.93
CA THR A 182 -11.64 -7.22 9.59
C THR A 182 -10.41 -8.07 9.30
N ARG A 183 -9.74 -7.81 8.18
CA ARG A 183 -8.53 -8.50 7.76
C ARG A 183 -7.31 -7.65 8.13
N THR A 184 -6.56 -8.03 9.16
CA THR A 184 -5.53 -7.18 9.76
C THR A 184 -4.11 -7.71 9.68
N SER A 185 -3.86 -8.77 8.91
CA SER A 185 -2.52 -9.35 8.77
C SER A 185 -2.22 -9.79 7.34
N VAL A 186 -1.44 -8.98 6.63
CA VAL A 186 -0.92 -9.34 5.30
C VAL A 186 0.03 -10.53 5.37
N VAL A 187 0.79 -10.67 6.45
CA VAL A 187 1.75 -11.77 6.65
C VAL A 187 1.03 -13.12 6.79
N GLU A 188 -0.06 -13.16 7.56
CA GLU A 188 -0.88 -14.37 7.67
C GLU A 188 -1.57 -14.72 6.36
N TRP A 189 -2.07 -13.73 5.65
CA TRP A 189 -2.66 -13.94 4.32
C TRP A 189 -1.63 -14.52 3.33
N ILE A 190 -0.39 -14.01 3.32
CA ILE A 190 0.68 -14.55 2.48
C ILE A 190 0.93 -16.02 2.78
N ARG A 191 0.99 -16.40 4.06
CA ARG A 191 1.27 -17.79 4.48
C ARG A 191 0.14 -18.76 4.12
N ASN A 192 -1.10 -18.30 4.18
CA ASN A 192 -2.26 -19.20 4.15
C ASN A 192 -3.04 -19.17 2.83
N GLU A 193 -2.99 -18.06 2.08
CA GLU A 193 -3.93 -17.83 0.98
C GLU A 193 -3.25 -17.38 -0.33
N MET A 194 -2.02 -16.85 -0.30
CA MET A 194 -1.39 -16.22 -1.47
C MET A 194 -0.85 -17.23 -2.49
N VAL A 195 -0.41 -18.42 -2.08
CA VAL A 195 0.36 -19.39 -2.89
C VAL A 195 -0.48 -20.61 -3.26
#